data_6b8fba273c115c31d0e8d9f6a8501055
#
_entry.id   6b8fba273c115c31d0e8d9f6a8501055
#
_cell.length_a   1.000
_cell.length_b   1.000
_cell.length_c   1.000
_cell.angle_alpha   90.00
_cell.angle_beta   90.00
_cell.angle_gamma   90.00
#
_symmetry.space_group_name_H-M   'P 1'
#
loop_
_entity.id
_entity.type
_entity.pdbx_description
1 polymer ?
#
loop_
_entity_poly.entity_id
_entity_poly.type
_entity_poly.pdbx_seq_one_letter_code
_entity_poly.pdbx_strand_id
1 'polypeptide(L)'
;MCIRDRGVLLAVVQFVPEMAQKRLKLTLHLPFPQWKMILLMSGIGLGALALLFIVQTAVLWGYFHALLAPELVARILLTALPWYLAGLTLYLLTAWICLEPTWKRRLANLLIAVGVCRIFFLSDTPQAYDGMLPWLALLLVCSLFFPLLSVYRFKQGCQD
;
A
#
# COMPACT_ATOMS: atom_id res chain seq x y z
N MET A 1 -12.64 -12.26 -2.21
CA MET A 1 -11.69 -11.22 -2.61
C MET A 1 -10.93 -10.79 -1.36
N CYS A 2 -9.63 -11.09 -1.28
CA CYS A 2 -8.86 -10.83 -0.07
C CYS A 2 -8.62 -9.33 0.14
N ILE A 3 -8.52 -8.89 1.41
CA ILE A 3 -8.22 -7.50 1.79
C ILE A 3 -6.96 -6.99 1.09
N ARG A 4 -5.97 -7.86 0.97
CA ARG A 4 -4.70 -7.66 0.25
C ARG A 4 -4.89 -7.22 -1.21
N ASP A 5 -5.79 -7.86 -1.94
CA ASP A 5 -5.96 -7.66 -3.37
C ASP A 5 -6.56 -6.28 -3.67
N ARG A 6 -7.31 -5.70 -2.73
CA ARG A 6 -7.88 -4.35 -2.86
C ARG A 6 -6.80 -3.28 -2.98
N GLY A 7 -5.71 -3.39 -2.20
CA GLY A 7 -4.57 -2.47 -2.30
C GLY A 7 -3.90 -2.52 -3.66
N VAL A 8 -3.63 -3.73 -4.15
CA VAL A 8 -3.01 -3.93 -5.47
C VAL A 8 -3.91 -3.40 -6.59
N LEU A 9 -5.21 -3.75 -6.56
CA LEU A 9 -6.16 -3.29 -7.58
C LEU A 9 -6.28 -1.77 -7.61
N LEU A 10 -6.40 -1.12 -6.45
CA LEU A 10 -6.50 0.33 -6.37
C LEU A 10 -5.24 1.00 -6.95
N ALA A 11 -4.04 0.49 -6.62
CA ALA A 11 -2.80 1.02 -7.15
C ALA A 11 -2.72 0.86 -8.67
N VAL A 12 -3.08 -0.30 -9.20
CA VAL A 12 -3.09 -0.56 -10.65
C VAL A 12 -4.06 0.38 -11.37
N VAL A 13 -5.30 0.48 -10.89
CA VAL A 13 -6.32 1.35 -11.50
C VAL A 13 -5.91 2.83 -11.44
N GLN A 14 -5.21 3.25 -10.40
CA GLN A 14 -4.79 4.63 -10.23
C GLN A 14 -3.54 4.97 -11.06
N PHE A 15 -2.49 4.16 -11.02
CA PHE A 15 -1.18 4.51 -11.59
C PHE A 15 -0.95 4.02 -13.02
N VAL A 16 -1.58 2.93 -13.46
CA VAL A 16 -1.41 2.43 -14.83
C VAL A 16 -1.93 3.40 -15.88
N PRO A 17 -3.14 4.00 -15.76
CA PRO A 17 -3.60 4.99 -16.75
C PRO A 17 -2.73 6.25 -16.77
N GLU A 18 -2.20 6.69 -15.62
CA GLU A 18 -1.31 7.86 -15.54
C GLU A 18 0.00 7.62 -16.31
N MET A 19 0.56 6.43 -16.23
CA MET A 19 1.77 6.05 -16.96
C MET A 19 1.49 5.82 -18.45
N ALA A 20 0.41 5.12 -18.80
CA ALA A 20 0.05 4.80 -20.18
C ALA A 20 -0.25 6.04 -21.01
N GLN A 21 -0.95 7.02 -20.45
CA GLN A 21 -1.33 8.26 -21.14
C GLN A 21 -0.26 9.35 -21.10
N LYS A 22 0.94 9.05 -20.58
CA LYS A 22 2.06 10.01 -20.42
C LYS A 22 1.68 11.28 -19.64
N ARG A 23 0.55 11.24 -18.91
CA ARG A 23 0.06 12.38 -18.10
C ARG A 23 1.07 12.75 -17.02
N LEU A 24 1.77 11.77 -16.47
CA LEU A 24 2.83 12.00 -15.50
C LEU A 24 3.94 12.92 -16.06
N LYS A 25 4.28 12.83 -17.36
CA LYS A 25 5.22 13.76 -18.00
C LYS A 25 4.72 15.19 -18.00
N LEU A 26 3.45 15.39 -18.35
CA LEU A 26 2.83 16.72 -18.38
C LEU A 26 2.76 17.36 -17.00
N THR A 27 2.42 16.58 -15.97
CA THR A 27 2.34 17.07 -14.60
C THR A 27 3.71 17.36 -13.99
N LEU A 28 4.77 16.64 -14.41
CA LEU A 28 6.14 16.89 -13.96
C LEU A 28 6.76 18.16 -14.56
N HIS A 29 6.21 18.71 -15.65
CA HIS A 29 6.65 19.99 -16.24
C HIS A 29 6.00 21.21 -15.57
N LEU A 30 4.99 21.04 -14.71
CA LEU A 30 4.44 22.11 -13.91
C LEU A 30 5.47 22.63 -12.88
N PRO A 31 5.47 23.92 -12.56
CA PRO A 31 6.39 24.53 -11.58
C PRO A 31 6.03 24.16 -10.12
N PHE A 32 5.62 22.92 -9.91
CA PHE A 32 5.23 22.41 -8.60
C PHE A 32 6.25 21.35 -8.12
N PRO A 33 6.62 21.33 -6.84
CA PRO A 33 7.59 20.34 -6.35
C PRO A 33 7.02 18.91 -6.47
N GLN A 34 7.71 18.09 -7.24
CA GLN A 34 7.27 16.75 -7.67
C GLN A 34 6.94 15.80 -6.51
N TRP A 35 7.73 15.91 -5.43
CA TRP A 35 7.51 15.09 -4.25
C TRP A 35 6.13 15.34 -3.59
N LYS A 36 5.66 16.61 -3.58
CA LYS A 36 4.32 16.94 -3.06
C LYS A 36 3.21 16.35 -3.92
N MET A 37 3.38 16.35 -5.24
CA MET A 37 2.39 15.82 -6.17
C MET A 37 2.21 14.30 -5.97
N ILE A 38 3.32 13.57 -5.89
CA ILE A 38 3.26 12.11 -5.71
C ILE A 38 2.78 11.74 -4.32
N LEU A 39 3.22 12.47 -3.29
CA LEU A 39 2.68 12.32 -1.94
C LEU A 39 1.17 12.56 -1.91
N LEU A 40 0.68 13.57 -2.63
CA LEU A 40 -0.74 13.87 -2.70
C LEU A 40 -1.51 12.77 -3.45
N MET A 41 -1.01 12.31 -4.61
CA MET A 41 -1.62 11.21 -5.35
C MET A 41 -1.63 9.90 -4.53
N SER A 42 -0.50 9.54 -3.94
CA SER A 42 -0.40 8.35 -3.07
C SER A 42 -1.23 8.50 -1.81
N GLY A 43 -1.27 9.71 -1.25
CA GLY A 43 -2.05 10.03 -0.05
C GLY A 43 -3.56 9.90 -0.26
N ILE A 44 -4.08 10.33 -1.40
CA ILE A 44 -5.50 10.14 -1.75
C ILE A 44 -5.84 8.66 -1.82
N GLY A 45 -5.01 7.85 -2.50
CA GLY A 45 -5.23 6.42 -2.60
C GLY A 45 -5.12 5.69 -1.25
N LEU A 46 -4.12 6.04 -0.44
CA LEU A 46 -3.99 5.53 0.93
C LEU A 46 -5.16 5.94 1.80
N GLY A 47 -5.60 7.20 1.70
CA GLY A 47 -6.75 7.72 2.43
C GLY A 47 -8.04 6.98 2.08
N ALA A 48 -8.29 6.75 0.79
CA ALA A 48 -9.45 5.99 0.33
C ALA A 48 -9.42 4.54 0.85
N LEU A 49 -8.24 3.90 0.82
CA LEU A 49 -8.07 2.54 1.31
C LEU A 49 -8.23 2.46 2.84
N ALA A 50 -7.65 3.41 3.58
CA ALA A 50 -7.79 3.51 5.03
C ALA A 50 -9.25 3.74 5.45
N LEU A 51 -9.97 4.62 4.76
CA LEU A 51 -11.38 4.87 4.99
C LEU A 51 -12.21 3.59 4.77
N LEU A 52 -11.92 2.85 3.70
CA LEU A 52 -12.57 1.58 3.41
C LEU A 52 -12.31 0.55 4.53
N PHE A 53 -11.10 0.47 5.05
CA PHE A 53 -10.75 -0.40 6.16
C PHE A 53 -11.40 0.03 7.48
N ILE A 54 -11.50 1.33 7.75
CA ILE A 54 -12.21 1.86 8.92
C ILE A 54 -13.69 1.50 8.88
N VAL A 55 -14.35 1.70 7.73
CA VAL A 55 -15.75 1.31 7.55
C VAL A 55 -15.94 -0.19 7.74
N GLN A 56 -15.07 -1.00 7.16
CA GLN A 56 -15.12 -2.45 7.32
C GLN A 56 -14.94 -2.87 8.80
N THR A 57 -14.01 -2.24 9.51
CA THR A 57 -13.79 -2.49 10.94
C THR A 57 -15.00 -2.07 11.78
N ALA A 58 -15.61 -0.92 11.47
CA ALA A 58 -16.82 -0.44 12.16
C ALA A 58 -18.01 -1.40 11.96
N VAL A 59 -18.19 -1.92 10.76
CA VAL A 59 -19.24 -2.91 10.46
C VAL A 59 -18.98 -4.21 11.23
N LEU A 60 -17.74 -4.69 11.23
CA LEU A 60 -17.36 -5.89 11.99
C LEU A 60 -17.58 -5.68 13.50
N TRP A 61 -17.16 -4.55 14.03
CA TRP A 61 -17.39 -4.18 15.43
C TRP A 61 -18.87 -4.20 15.77
N GLY A 62 -19.71 -3.49 15.01
CA GLY A 62 -21.16 -3.41 15.26
C GLY A 62 -21.85 -4.77 15.22
N TYR A 63 -21.44 -5.63 14.27
CA TYR A 63 -22.03 -6.98 14.13
C TYR A 63 -21.60 -7.92 15.28
N PHE A 64 -20.30 -7.97 15.57
CA PHE A 64 -19.78 -8.90 16.57
C PHE A 64 -20.02 -8.47 18.01
N HIS A 65 -20.08 -7.17 18.29
CA HIS A 65 -20.37 -6.66 19.64
C HIS A 65 -21.76 -7.07 20.15
N ALA A 66 -22.70 -7.29 19.23
CA ALA A 66 -24.04 -7.76 19.59
C ALA A 66 -24.10 -9.28 19.86
N LEU A 67 -23.10 -10.06 19.38
CA LEU A 67 -23.14 -11.52 19.40
C LEU A 67 -22.09 -12.15 20.32
N LEU A 68 -20.96 -11.44 20.59
CA LEU A 68 -19.77 -11.98 21.25
C LEU A 68 -19.34 -11.13 22.42
N ALA A 69 -18.64 -11.74 23.37
CA ALA A 69 -18.01 -11.03 24.48
C ALA A 69 -16.96 -10.01 23.96
N PRO A 70 -16.84 -8.83 24.60
CA PRO A 70 -15.98 -7.75 24.12
C PRO A 70 -14.51 -8.14 23.99
N GLU A 71 -14.03 -9.06 24.79
CA GLU A 71 -12.67 -9.59 24.72
C GLU A 71 -12.39 -10.36 23.42
N LEU A 72 -13.36 -11.15 22.95
CA LEU A 72 -13.27 -11.88 21.68
C LEU A 72 -13.28 -10.92 20.48
N VAL A 73 -14.10 -9.90 20.53
CA VAL A 73 -14.16 -8.86 19.49
C VAL A 73 -12.83 -8.14 19.37
N ALA A 74 -12.22 -7.77 20.49
CA ALA A 74 -10.90 -7.13 20.52
C ALA A 74 -9.82 -8.03 19.87
N ARG A 75 -9.81 -9.33 20.16
CA ARG A 75 -8.88 -10.30 19.56
C ARG A 75 -9.08 -10.43 18.06
N ILE A 76 -10.30 -10.47 17.58
CA ILE A 76 -10.63 -10.51 16.13
C ILE A 76 -10.09 -9.27 15.43
N LEU A 77 -10.28 -8.09 16.01
CA LEU A 77 -9.79 -6.85 15.44
C LEU A 77 -8.26 -6.77 15.42
N LEU A 78 -7.59 -7.18 16.49
CA LEU A 78 -6.12 -7.26 16.54
C LEU A 78 -5.58 -8.20 15.46
N THR A 79 -6.22 -9.34 15.24
CA THR A 79 -5.85 -10.29 14.19
C THR A 79 -6.06 -9.71 12.78
N ALA A 80 -7.02 -8.81 12.59
CA ALA A 80 -7.28 -8.17 11.30
C ALA A 80 -6.28 -7.04 10.97
N LEU A 81 -5.66 -6.42 11.97
CA LEU A 81 -4.75 -5.28 11.82
C LEU A 81 -3.54 -5.56 10.90
N PRO A 82 -2.80 -6.69 11.03
CA PRO A 82 -1.72 -7.02 10.10
C PRO A 82 -2.18 -7.12 8.64
N TRP A 83 -3.40 -7.61 8.41
CA TRP A 83 -3.97 -7.71 7.06
C TRP A 83 -4.27 -6.34 6.44
N TYR A 84 -4.73 -5.38 7.25
CA TYR A 84 -4.93 -4.00 6.80
C TYR A 84 -3.61 -3.32 6.50
N LEU A 85 -2.60 -3.48 7.36
CA LEU A 85 -1.24 -2.99 7.13
C LEU A 85 -0.63 -3.59 5.86
N ALA A 86 -0.83 -4.88 5.63
CA ALA A 86 -0.41 -5.55 4.41
C ALA A 86 -1.08 -4.95 3.16
N GLY A 87 -2.38 -4.66 3.22
CA GLY A 87 -3.11 -4.02 2.12
C GLY A 87 -2.57 -2.64 1.77
N LEU A 88 -2.28 -1.80 2.78
CA LEU A 88 -1.70 -0.47 2.60
C LEU A 88 -0.26 -0.54 2.05
N THR A 89 0.57 -1.44 2.58
CA THR A 89 1.95 -1.63 2.11
C THR A 89 1.99 -2.13 0.67
N LEU A 90 1.13 -3.09 0.32
CA LEU A 90 1.04 -3.60 -1.04
C LEU A 90 0.54 -2.55 -2.03
N TYR A 91 -0.35 -1.65 -1.62
CA TYR A 91 -0.72 -0.50 -2.44
C TYR A 91 0.52 0.34 -2.81
N LEU A 92 1.35 0.70 -1.82
CA LEU A 92 2.55 1.51 -2.04
C LEU A 92 3.61 0.79 -2.88
N LEU A 93 3.83 -0.50 -2.63
CA LEU A 93 4.77 -1.30 -3.41
C LEU A 93 4.30 -1.48 -4.85
N THR A 94 3.01 -1.65 -5.09
CA THR A 94 2.45 -1.72 -6.44
C THR A 94 2.56 -0.36 -7.14
N ALA A 95 2.30 0.75 -6.45
CA ALA A 95 2.53 2.09 -6.96
C ALA A 95 3.99 2.28 -7.37
N TRP A 96 4.94 1.83 -6.54
CA TRP A 96 6.37 1.86 -6.83
C TRP A 96 6.72 1.09 -8.10
N ILE A 97 6.19 -0.12 -8.28
CA ILE A 97 6.41 -0.94 -9.48
C ILE A 97 5.82 -0.25 -10.72
N CYS A 98 4.61 0.31 -10.61
CA CYS A 98 3.96 0.99 -11.73
C CYS A 98 4.70 2.27 -12.18
N LEU A 99 5.27 3.02 -11.22
CA LEU A 99 5.97 4.27 -11.48
C LEU A 99 7.42 4.09 -11.98
N GLU A 100 7.97 2.88 -11.93
CA GLU A 100 9.34 2.62 -12.40
C GLU A 100 9.40 2.64 -13.93
N PRO A 101 10.26 3.49 -14.55
CA PRO A 101 10.34 3.61 -16.01
C PRO A 101 11.06 2.44 -16.67
N THR A 102 12.06 1.85 -16.00
CA THR A 102 12.93 0.80 -16.58
C THR A 102 12.39 -0.60 -16.31
N TRP A 103 12.29 -1.44 -17.36
CA TRP A 103 11.74 -2.78 -17.26
C TRP A 103 12.54 -3.70 -16.33
N LYS A 104 13.88 -3.63 -16.39
CA LYS A 104 14.76 -4.45 -15.54
C LYS A 104 14.56 -4.15 -14.06
N ARG A 105 14.45 -2.88 -13.71
CA ARG A 105 14.19 -2.45 -12.32
C ARG A 105 12.78 -2.74 -11.88
N ARG A 106 11.80 -2.66 -12.77
CA ARG A 106 10.41 -3.06 -12.48
C ARG A 106 10.32 -4.52 -12.03
N LEU A 107 11.08 -5.42 -12.70
CA LEU A 107 11.20 -6.81 -12.29
C LEU A 107 11.89 -6.97 -10.92
N ALA A 108 12.98 -6.25 -10.68
CA ALA A 108 13.65 -6.26 -9.38
C ALA A 108 12.73 -5.75 -8.26
N ASN A 109 12.01 -4.64 -8.50
CA ASN A 109 11.04 -4.09 -7.54
C ASN A 109 9.90 -5.07 -7.26
N LEU A 110 9.45 -5.81 -8.28
CA LEU A 110 8.44 -6.86 -8.12
C LEU A 110 8.95 -7.99 -7.22
N LEU A 111 10.18 -8.45 -7.39
CA LEU A 111 10.78 -9.47 -6.53
C LEU A 111 10.89 -8.99 -5.08
N ILE A 112 11.30 -7.72 -4.88
CA ILE A 112 11.36 -7.11 -3.54
C ILE A 112 9.95 -7.05 -2.93
N ALA A 113 8.94 -6.62 -3.70
CA ALA A 113 7.56 -6.53 -3.24
C ALA A 113 7.01 -7.91 -2.83
N VAL A 114 7.32 -8.96 -3.59
CA VAL A 114 6.95 -10.34 -3.22
C VAL A 114 7.64 -10.77 -1.93
N GLY A 115 8.94 -10.45 -1.76
CA GLY A 115 9.68 -10.73 -0.53
C GLY A 115 9.07 -10.04 0.69
N VAL A 116 8.76 -8.75 0.56
CA VAL A 116 8.10 -7.97 1.62
C VAL A 116 6.70 -8.52 1.92
N CYS A 117 5.93 -8.89 0.89
CA CYS A 117 4.61 -9.50 1.05
C CYS A 117 4.69 -10.79 1.89
N ARG A 118 5.74 -11.60 1.71
CA ARG A 118 5.94 -12.83 2.48
C ARG A 118 6.08 -12.59 3.98
N ILE A 119 6.64 -11.45 4.40
CA ILE A 119 6.79 -11.11 5.83
C ILE A 119 5.43 -10.99 6.51
N PHE A 120 4.42 -10.44 5.82
CA PHE A 120 3.06 -10.30 6.36
C PHE A 120 2.29 -11.63 6.42
N PHE A 121 2.75 -12.67 5.71
CA PHE A 121 2.08 -13.96 5.61
C PHE A 121 2.97 -15.13 6.07
N LEU A 122 3.89 -14.84 7.00
CA LEU A 122 4.82 -15.85 7.51
C LEU A 122 4.13 -16.85 8.45
N SER A 123 3.09 -16.44 9.18
CA SER A 123 2.38 -17.28 10.14
C SER A 123 0.86 -17.13 9.97
N ASP A 124 0.16 -18.27 9.98
CA ASP A 124 -1.30 -18.35 9.90
C ASP A 124 -1.95 -18.39 11.31
N THR A 125 -1.13 -18.40 12.38
CA THR A 125 -1.66 -18.46 13.75
C THR A 125 -2.24 -17.12 14.18
N PRO A 126 -3.42 -17.10 14.83
CA PRO A 126 -4.00 -15.88 15.37
C PRO A 126 -3.05 -15.26 16.42
N GLN A 127 -2.93 -13.94 16.41
CA GLN A 127 -2.08 -13.16 17.33
C GLN A 127 -0.53 -13.35 17.16
N ALA A 128 -0.07 -14.05 16.12
CA ALA A 128 1.37 -14.22 15.87
C ALA A 128 2.12 -12.91 15.65
N TYR A 129 1.41 -11.85 15.24
CA TYR A 129 2.00 -10.56 14.88
C TYR A 129 1.87 -9.47 15.95
N ASP A 130 1.34 -9.77 17.15
CA ASP A 130 1.12 -8.76 18.20
C ASP A 130 2.41 -8.03 18.58
N GLY A 131 3.52 -8.74 18.72
CA GLY A 131 4.84 -8.15 18.99
C GLY A 131 5.52 -7.51 17.76
N MET A 132 5.07 -7.84 16.55
CA MET A 132 5.65 -7.35 15.29
C MET A 132 4.87 -6.17 14.68
N LEU A 133 3.71 -5.80 15.22
CA LEU A 133 2.90 -4.69 14.72
C LEU A 133 3.68 -3.38 14.53
N PRO A 134 4.52 -2.92 15.48
CA PRO A 134 5.29 -1.70 15.29
C PRO A 134 6.30 -1.81 14.15
N TRP A 135 6.90 -2.98 13.94
CA TRP A 135 7.82 -3.23 12.82
C TRP A 135 7.10 -3.23 11.47
N LEU A 136 5.90 -3.79 11.41
CA LEU A 136 5.05 -3.75 10.23
C LEU A 136 4.59 -2.33 9.89
N ALA A 137 4.26 -1.53 10.91
CA ALA A 137 3.95 -0.11 10.74
C ALA A 137 5.17 0.69 10.26
N LEU A 138 6.35 0.42 10.79
CA LEU A 138 7.61 1.02 10.32
C LEU A 138 7.86 0.69 8.84
N LEU A 139 7.64 -0.55 8.45
CA LEU A 139 7.78 -1.01 7.07
C LEU A 139 6.80 -0.29 6.13
N LEU A 140 5.57 -0.05 6.58
CA LEU A 140 4.60 0.77 5.85
C LEU A 140 5.13 2.20 5.64
N VAL A 141 5.66 2.84 6.69
CA VAL A 141 6.24 4.19 6.60
C VAL A 141 7.44 4.21 5.66
N CYS A 142 8.33 3.23 5.74
CA CYS A 142 9.46 3.10 4.82
C CYS A 142 9.00 2.94 3.35
N SER A 143 7.90 2.20 3.13
CA SER A 143 7.38 1.98 1.77
C SER A 143 6.82 3.25 1.11
N LEU A 144 6.50 4.31 1.88
CA LEU A 144 6.11 5.62 1.34
C LEU A 144 7.24 6.30 0.53
N PHE A 145 8.49 6.01 0.86
CA PHE A 145 9.63 6.60 0.17
C PHE A 145 9.94 5.95 -1.19
N PHE A 146 9.52 4.71 -1.42
CA PHE A 146 9.82 3.98 -2.66
C PHE A 146 9.22 4.61 -3.93
N PRO A 147 7.96 5.01 -3.98
CA PRO A 147 7.39 5.72 -5.12
C PRO A 147 8.12 7.04 -5.42
N LEU A 148 8.55 7.76 -4.38
CA LEU A 148 9.31 9.01 -4.53
C LEU A 148 10.65 8.79 -5.23
N LEU A 149 11.37 7.72 -4.89
CA LEU A 149 12.64 7.36 -5.52
C LEU A 149 12.48 7.07 -7.02
N SER A 150 11.43 6.32 -7.41
CA SER A 150 11.18 6.03 -8.83
C SER A 150 10.90 7.28 -9.64
N VAL A 151 10.13 8.20 -9.10
CA VAL A 151 9.80 9.45 -9.81
C VAL A 151 11.01 10.38 -9.90
N TYR A 152 11.83 10.44 -8.88
CA TYR A 152 13.09 11.19 -8.95
C TYR A 152 13.99 10.68 -10.10
N ARG A 153 14.10 9.36 -10.26
CA ARG A 153 14.83 8.72 -11.37
C ARG A 153 14.17 8.98 -12.73
N PHE A 154 12.85 8.95 -12.80
CA PHE A 154 12.13 9.27 -14.02
C PHE A 154 12.47 10.67 -14.55
N LYS A 155 12.64 11.65 -13.65
CA LYS A 155 13.08 13.01 -14.01
C LYS A 155 14.52 13.05 -14.52
N GLN A 156 15.40 12.22 -13.99
CA GLN A 156 16.80 12.18 -14.42
C GLN A 156 17.00 11.57 -15.82
N GLY A 157 15.92 11.18 -16.50
CA GLY A 157 15.99 10.67 -17.88
C GLY A 157 16.47 9.23 -17.99
N CYS A 158 16.49 8.46 -16.90
CA CYS A 158 16.76 7.01 -16.95
C CYS A 158 15.60 6.29 -17.64
N GLN A 159 15.51 6.36 -18.96
CA GLN A 159 14.57 5.61 -19.80
C GLN A 159 15.38 4.62 -20.63
N ASP A 160 14.96 3.34 -20.68
CA ASP A 160 15.43 2.35 -21.66
C ASP A 160 14.67 2.52 -22.97
#